data_06c9117229c89e51f20c94e9ee6045f0
#
_entry.id   06c9117229c89e51f20c94e9ee6045f0
#
_cell.length_a   1.000
_cell.length_b   1.000
_cell.length_c   1.000
_cell.angle_alpha   90.00
_cell.angle_beta   90.00
_cell.angle_gamma   90.00
#
_symmetry.space_group_name_H-M   'P 1'
#
loop_
_entity.id
_entity.type
_entity.pdbx_description
1 polymer ?
#
loop_
_entity_poly.entity_id
_entity_poly.type
_entity_poly.pdbx_seq_one_letter_code
_entity_poly.pdbx_strand_id
1 'polypeptide(L)'
;FMVLRGVSKFFAAPGLRLGYGVTSSQSFLAQVKEHQIPWSLNSIAAFAGELMLQDTDYIEETRRLILSERTRMLEELRKINNITVYDAAANFILIQIHKPGVSAFDVFEACIKQGMMIRDCSSFQCLEGEYVRFCVMGRDENARLIEGIKGVLG
;
A
#
# COMPACT_ATOMS: atom_id res chain seq x y z
N PHE A 1 13.27 -17.85 11.99
CA PHE A 1 12.35 -16.77 11.54
C PHE A 1 11.45 -17.27 10.42
N MET A 2 10.34 -16.56 10.19
CA MET A 2 9.41 -16.81 9.08
C MET A 2 9.12 -15.51 8.36
N VAL A 3 9.10 -15.53 7.05
CA VAL A 3 8.70 -14.41 6.21
C VAL A 3 7.35 -14.71 5.58
N LEU A 4 6.37 -13.83 5.79
CA LEU A 4 5.05 -13.91 5.16
C LEU A 4 4.95 -12.89 4.02
N ARG A 5 4.43 -13.31 2.89
CA ARG A 5 4.22 -12.47 1.70
C ARG A 5 2.81 -12.65 1.16
N GLY A 6 2.16 -11.54 0.80
CA GLY A 6 0.91 -11.56 0.06
C GLY A 6 1.11 -11.03 -1.35
N VAL A 7 0.53 -11.68 -2.33
CA VAL A 7 0.61 -11.24 -3.74
C VAL A 7 -0.37 -10.10 -4.07
N SER A 8 -1.36 -9.89 -3.20
CA SER A 8 -2.49 -8.97 -3.43
C SER A 8 -2.12 -7.54 -3.82
N LYS A 9 -1.05 -7.01 -3.21
CA LYS A 9 -0.65 -5.61 -3.43
C LYS A 9 0.36 -5.49 -4.56
N PHE A 10 1.41 -6.29 -4.51
CA PHE A 10 2.50 -6.22 -5.48
C PHE A 10 2.04 -6.56 -6.91
N PHE A 11 1.18 -7.55 -7.05
CA PHE A 11 0.63 -8.00 -8.34
C PHE A 11 -0.78 -7.44 -8.62
N ALA A 12 -1.26 -6.47 -7.87
CA ALA A 12 -2.58 -5.87 -8.01
C ALA A 12 -3.74 -6.90 -8.10
N ALA A 13 -3.58 -8.06 -7.45
CA ALA A 13 -4.48 -9.19 -7.52
C ALA A 13 -5.14 -9.55 -6.17
N PRO A 14 -5.88 -8.62 -5.53
CA PRO A 14 -6.45 -8.86 -4.20
C PRO A 14 -7.53 -9.95 -4.21
N GLY A 15 -8.23 -10.14 -5.33
CA GLY A 15 -9.28 -11.15 -5.47
C GLY A 15 -8.79 -12.59 -5.46
N LEU A 16 -7.53 -12.85 -5.78
CA LEU A 16 -6.96 -14.19 -5.77
C LEU A 16 -6.81 -14.78 -4.36
N ARG A 17 -6.75 -13.95 -3.30
CA ARG A 17 -6.58 -14.39 -1.92
C ARG A 17 -5.35 -15.27 -1.71
N LEU A 18 -4.23 -14.93 -2.35
CA LEU A 18 -2.99 -15.69 -2.34
C LEU A 18 -1.92 -15.02 -1.48
N GLY A 19 -1.25 -15.82 -0.68
CA GLY A 19 -0.06 -15.47 0.07
C GLY A 19 0.80 -16.70 0.27
N TYR A 20 2.05 -16.50 0.67
CA TYR A 20 2.97 -17.57 0.98
C TYR A 20 3.86 -17.24 2.17
N GLY A 21 4.36 -18.27 2.82
CA GLY A 21 5.33 -18.16 3.90
C GLY A 21 6.62 -18.90 3.56
N VAL A 22 7.75 -18.36 3.99
CA VAL A 22 9.08 -18.99 3.86
C VAL A 22 9.70 -19.11 5.23
N THR A 23 10.15 -20.31 5.59
CA THR A 23 10.86 -20.58 6.84
C THR A 23 11.94 -21.64 6.63
N SER A 24 13.03 -21.55 7.38
CA SER A 24 14.06 -22.60 7.44
C SER A 24 13.75 -23.69 8.48
N SER A 25 12.75 -23.48 9.34
CA SER A 25 12.37 -24.45 10.39
C SER A 25 11.48 -25.55 9.84
N GLN A 26 12.05 -26.74 9.64
CA GLN A 26 11.30 -27.92 9.17
C GLN A 26 10.24 -28.37 10.19
N SER A 27 10.54 -28.29 11.50
CA SER A 27 9.58 -28.63 12.55
C SER A 27 8.37 -27.70 12.56
N PHE A 28 8.61 -26.39 12.38
CA PHE A 28 7.51 -25.42 12.26
C PHE A 28 6.68 -25.67 11.00
N LEU A 29 7.33 -25.93 9.87
CA LEU A 29 6.62 -26.22 8.62
C LEU A 29 5.75 -27.47 8.74
N ALA A 30 6.22 -28.50 9.45
CA ALA A 30 5.43 -29.72 9.70
C ALA A 30 4.18 -29.41 10.51
N GLN A 31 4.29 -28.62 11.60
CA GLN A 31 3.15 -28.20 12.40
C GLN A 31 2.14 -27.36 11.59
N VAL A 32 2.60 -26.44 10.76
CA VAL A 32 1.73 -25.65 9.88
C VAL A 32 0.95 -26.57 8.94
N LYS A 33 1.62 -27.54 8.32
CA LYS A 33 0.97 -28.50 7.41
C LYS A 33 -0.08 -29.38 8.12
N GLU A 34 0.20 -29.79 9.36
CA GLU A 34 -0.73 -30.59 10.17
C GLU A 34 -2.02 -29.83 10.53
N HIS A 35 -1.90 -28.50 10.76
CA HIS A 35 -3.01 -27.64 11.12
C HIS A 35 -3.65 -26.90 9.92
N GLN A 36 -3.14 -27.13 8.72
CA GLN A 36 -3.67 -26.48 7.53
C GLN A 36 -5.08 -26.96 7.20
N ILE A 37 -6.00 -26.00 7.04
CA ILE A 37 -7.38 -26.31 6.64
C ILE A 37 -7.36 -26.89 5.21
N PRO A 38 -8.02 -28.04 4.97
CA PRO A 38 -8.18 -28.59 3.64
C PRO A 38 -8.81 -27.56 2.68
N TRP A 39 -8.39 -27.58 1.42
CA TRP A 39 -8.92 -26.67 0.37
C TRP A 39 -8.64 -25.19 0.61
N SER A 40 -7.68 -24.85 1.46
CA SER A 40 -7.33 -23.45 1.79
C SER A 40 -6.78 -22.64 0.61
N LEU A 41 -6.26 -23.31 -0.41
CA LEU A 41 -5.75 -22.67 -1.63
C LEU A 41 -6.64 -23.04 -2.82
N ASN A 42 -7.21 -22.03 -3.49
CA ASN A 42 -7.98 -22.26 -4.71
C ASN A 42 -7.02 -22.47 -5.91
N SER A 43 -7.45 -23.31 -6.86
CA SER A 43 -6.61 -23.71 -8.01
C SER A 43 -6.27 -22.55 -8.95
N ILE A 44 -7.14 -21.57 -9.09
CA ILE A 44 -6.88 -20.37 -9.91
C ILE A 44 -5.74 -19.56 -9.27
N ALA A 45 -5.78 -19.39 -7.95
CA ALA A 45 -4.71 -18.67 -7.23
C ALA A 45 -3.37 -19.40 -7.32
N ALA A 46 -3.37 -20.74 -7.22
CA ALA A 46 -2.16 -21.54 -7.36
C ALA A 46 -1.53 -21.35 -8.74
N PHE A 47 -2.32 -21.54 -9.80
CA PHE A 47 -1.87 -21.37 -11.18
C PHE A 47 -1.39 -19.94 -11.47
N ALA A 48 -2.18 -18.93 -11.11
CA ALA A 48 -1.81 -17.54 -11.30
C ALA A 48 -0.55 -17.17 -10.50
N GLY A 49 -0.40 -17.71 -9.29
CA GLY A 49 0.76 -17.46 -8.45
C GLY A 49 2.06 -17.97 -9.06
N GLU A 50 2.05 -19.14 -9.71
CA GLU A 50 3.22 -19.66 -10.43
C GLU A 50 3.63 -18.72 -11.57
N LEU A 51 2.69 -18.26 -12.39
CA LEU A 51 2.96 -17.32 -13.48
C LEU A 51 3.49 -15.97 -12.96
N MET A 52 2.81 -15.41 -11.97
CA MET A 52 3.17 -14.10 -11.39
C MET A 52 4.56 -14.09 -10.77
N LEU A 53 4.96 -15.17 -10.09
CA LEU A 53 6.28 -15.26 -9.46
C LEU A 53 7.41 -15.52 -10.46
N GLN A 54 7.10 -15.95 -11.67
CA GLN A 54 8.06 -16.14 -12.76
C GLN A 54 8.19 -14.92 -13.68
N ASP A 55 7.26 -13.96 -13.59
CA ASP A 55 7.29 -12.73 -14.38
C ASP A 55 8.34 -11.75 -13.80
N THR A 56 9.59 -11.99 -14.14
CA THR A 56 10.73 -11.20 -13.66
C THR A 56 10.68 -9.77 -14.15
N ASP A 57 10.22 -9.53 -15.36
CA ASP A 57 10.15 -8.21 -15.95
C ASP A 57 9.14 -7.34 -15.20
N TYR A 58 7.94 -7.86 -14.94
CA TYR A 58 6.95 -7.19 -14.11
C TYR A 58 7.48 -6.89 -12.69
N ILE A 59 8.15 -7.88 -12.09
CA ILE A 59 8.72 -7.73 -10.73
C ILE A 59 9.74 -6.61 -10.69
N GLU A 60 10.67 -6.55 -11.65
CA GLU A 60 11.70 -5.52 -11.69
C GLU A 60 11.15 -4.14 -12.03
N GLU A 61 10.25 -4.03 -12.99
CA GLU A 61 9.62 -2.79 -13.37
C GLU A 61 8.75 -2.20 -12.24
N THR A 62 7.92 -3.03 -11.64
CA THR A 62 7.08 -2.61 -10.49
C THR A 62 7.95 -2.14 -9.33
N ARG A 63 9.01 -2.88 -9.00
CA ARG A 63 9.93 -2.51 -7.92
C ARG A 63 10.59 -1.16 -8.21
N ARG A 64 11.10 -0.95 -9.43
CA ARG A 64 11.73 0.30 -9.85
C ARG A 64 10.75 1.47 -9.77
N LEU A 65 9.55 1.30 -10.31
CA LEU A 65 8.49 2.31 -10.26
C LEU A 65 8.17 2.72 -8.83
N ILE A 66 7.86 1.76 -7.97
CA ILE A 66 7.47 2.05 -6.58
C ILE A 66 8.61 2.74 -5.81
N LEU A 67 9.85 2.32 -5.99
CA LEU A 67 10.98 2.92 -5.29
C LEU A 67 11.22 4.37 -5.75
N SER A 68 11.25 4.62 -7.06
CA SER A 68 11.50 5.95 -7.61
C SER A 68 10.35 6.93 -7.30
N GLU A 69 9.11 6.52 -7.54
CA GLU A 69 7.96 7.38 -7.31
C GLU A 69 7.72 7.64 -5.82
N ARG A 70 7.93 6.66 -4.95
CA ARG A 70 7.86 6.87 -3.50
C ARG A 70 8.84 7.95 -3.04
N THR A 71 10.09 7.88 -3.47
CA THR A 71 11.10 8.90 -3.14
C THR A 71 10.65 10.27 -3.61
N ARG A 72 10.25 10.39 -4.86
CA ARG A 72 9.75 11.65 -5.44
C ARG A 72 8.54 12.19 -4.69
N MET A 73 7.56 11.33 -4.38
CA MET A 73 6.35 11.73 -3.64
C MET A 73 6.69 12.25 -2.23
N LEU A 74 7.58 11.56 -1.51
CA LEU A 74 8.02 11.99 -0.18
C LEU A 74 8.68 13.38 -0.24
N GLU A 75 9.53 13.63 -1.25
CA GLU A 75 10.17 14.92 -1.46
C GLU A 75 9.15 16.05 -1.75
N GLU A 76 8.18 15.79 -2.63
CA GLU A 76 7.15 16.77 -2.99
C GLU A 76 6.16 17.03 -1.85
N LEU A 77 5.73 15.99 -1.15
CA LEU A 77 4.81 16.13 -0.02
C LEU A 77 5.44 16.90 1.14
N ARG A 78 6.72 16.71 1.41
CA ARG A 78 7.45 17.44 2.46
C ARG A 78 7.56 18.96 2.22
N LYS A 79 7.26 19.42 1.00
CA LYS A 79 7.18 20.87 0.68
C LYS A 79 5.82 21.48 1.04
N ILE A 80 4.82 20.66 1.37
CA ILE A 80 3.48 21.14 1.74
C ILE A 80 3.51 21.53 3.21
N ASN A 81 3.02 22.74 3.52
CA ASN A 81 2.86 23.18 4.90
C ASN A 81 1.70 22.46 5.60
N ASN A 82 1.70 22.50 6.92
CA ASN A 82 0.64 21.94 7.76
C ASN A 82 0.43 20.44 7.63
N ILE A 83 1.44 19.71 7.23
CA ILE A 83 1.44 18.24 7.28
C ILE A 83 2.76 17.69 7.84
N THR A 84 2.67 16.52 8.44
CA THR A 84 3.82 15.65 8.71
C THR A 84 3.78 14.47 7.74
N VAL A 85 4.86 14.25 7.03
CA VAL A 85 5.02 13.11 6.10
C VAL A 85 5.89 12.06 6.75
N TYR A 86 5.35 10.89 6.97
CA TYR A 86 6.08 9.78 7.58
C TYR A 86 6.93 9.01 6.56
N ASP A 87 8.07 8.51 6.99
CA ASP A 87 8.91 7.66 6.15
C ASP A 87 8.16 6.38 5.76
N ALA A 88 8.31 6.00 4.50
CA ALA A 88 7.60 4.89 3.92
C ALA A 88 8.57 3.84 3.38
N ALA A 89 8.37 2.58 3.76
CA ALA A 89 9.13 1.44 3.24
C ALA A 89 8.32 0.60 2.24
N ALA A 90 7.00 0.72 2.25
CA ALA A 90 6.07 -0.02 1.39
C ALA A 90 5.59 0.83 0.18
N ASN A 91 4.53 0.37 -0.46
CA ASN A 91 3.88 1.02 -1.60
C ASN A 91 2.78 2.03 -1.18
N PHE A 92 2.85 2.56 0.02
CA PHE A 92 1.91 3.59 0.51
C PHE A 92 2.64 4.60 1.39
N ILE A 93 2.07 5.81 1.48
CA ILE A 93 2.56 6.92 2.29
C ILE A 93 1.46 7.31 3.27
N LEU A 94 1.85 7.58 4.52
CA LEU A 94 1.01 8.12 5.58
C LEU A 94 1.39 9.59 5.79
N ILE A 95 0.39 10.45 5.88
CA ILE A 95 0.58 11.85 6.31
C ILE A 95 -0.36 12.19 7.45
N GLN A 96 0.08 13.07 8.32
CA GLN A 96 -0.74 13.72 9.35
C GLN A 96 -1.03 15.15 8.94
N ILE A 97 -2.28 15.58 9.12
CA ILE A 97 -2.76 16.91 8.78
C ILE A 97 -2.77 17.77 10.05
N HIS A 98 -2.23 18.99 9.95
CA HIS A 98 -2.17 19.94 11.04
C HIS A 98 -2.90 21.27 10.71
N LYS A 99 -3.51 21.38 9.52
CA LYS A 99 -4.23 22.57 9.10
C LYS A 99 -5.49 22.74 9.95
N PRO A 100 -5.64 23.84 10.72
CA PRO A 100 -6.84 24.07 11.53
C PRO A 100 -8.11 24.06 10.69
N GLY A 101 -9.13 23.35 11.16
CA GLY A 101 -10.43 23.27 10.50
C GLY A 101 -10.48 22.36 9.27
N VAL A 102 -9.43 21.58 8.99
CA VAL A 102 -9.40 20.58 7.92
C VAL A 102 -9.23 19.19 8.52
N SER A 103 -10.19 18.34 8.28
CA SER A 103 -10.17 16.93 8.71
C SER A 103 -9.56 16.01 7.65
N ALA A 104 -9.23 14.78 8.05
CA ALA A 104 -8.85 13.72 7.13
C ALA A 104 -9.95 13.42 6.10
N PHE A 105 -11.22 13.53 6.53
CA PHE A 105 -12.37 13.33 5.65
C PHE A 105 -12.48 14.44 4.57
N ASP A 106 -12.16 15.70 4.88
CA ASP A 106 -12.17 16.78 3.89
C ASP A 106 -11.15 16.53 2.77
N VAL A 107 -9.96 16.05 3.13
CA VAL A 107 -8.93 15.68 2.15
C VAL A 107 -9.36 14.46 1.34
N PHE A 108 -9.96 13.46 1.98
CA PHE A 108 -10.53 12.29 1.31
C PHE A 108 -11.63 12.71 0.32
N GLU A 109 -12.57 13.57 0.75
CA GLU A 109 -13.68 14.04 -0.09
C GLU A 109 -13.19 14.84 -1.31
N ALA A 110 -12.21 15.71 -1.11
CA ALA A 110 -11.61 16.47 -2.20
C ALA A 110 -10.90 15.56 -3.24
N CYS A 111 -10.23 14.52 -2.78
CA CYS A 111 -9.59 13.54 -3.66
C CYS A 111 -10.62 12.68 -4.41
N ILE A 112 -11.68 12.21 -3.72
CA ILE A 112 -12.70 11.36 -4.35
C ILE A 112 -13.49 12.11 -5.43
N LYS A 113 -13.77 13.40 -5.23
CA LYS A 113 -14.40 14.27 -6.24
C LYS A 113 -13.58 14.39 -7.52
N GLN A 114 -12.28 14.13 -7.45
CA GLN A 114 -11.36 14.11 -8.58
C GLN A 114 -11.09 12.69 -9.11
N GLY A 115 -11.84 11.69 -8.64
CA GLY A 115 -11.69 10.29 -9.01
C GLY A 115 -10.50 9.57 -8.37
N MET A 116 -9.94 10.13 -7.28
CA MET A 116 -8.80 9.56 -6.57
C MET A 116 -9.24 9.03 -5.20
N MET A 117 -9.17 7.72 -5.00
CA MET A 117 -9.50 7.10 -3.72
C MET A 117 -8.27 7.01 -2.83
N ILE A 118 -8.32 7.68 -1.69
CA ILE A 118 -7.34 7.57 -0.61
C ILE A 118 -7.97 6.92 0.62
N ARG A 119 -7.21 6.67 1.65
CA ARG A 119 -7.72 6.15 2.92
C ARG A 119 -7.76 7.25 3.97
N ASP A 120 -8.94 7.60 4.42
CA ASP A 120 -9.16 8.27 5.70
C ASP A 120 -8.84 7.29 6.83
N CYS A 121 -7.92 7.66 7.72
CA CYS A 121 -7.43 6.81 8.80
C CYS A 121 -8.12 7.05 10.15
N SER A 122 -9.21 7.81 10.21
CA SER A 122 -9.97 8.12 11.44
C SER A 122 -10.42 6.87 12.21
N SER A 123 -10.59 5.73 11.51
CA SER A 123 -10.94 4.45 12.13
C SER A 123 -9.75 3.67 12.72
N PHE A 124 -8.53 4.19 12.66
CA PHE A 124 -7.33 3.52 13.17
C PHE A 124 -7.14 3.87 14.64
N GLN A 125 -7.35 2.90 15.52
CA GLN A 125 -7.36 3.09 16.98
C GLN A 125 -6.08 3.67 17.60
N CYS A 126 -4.93 3.55 16.91
CA CYS A 126 -3.63 3.99 17.41
C CYS A 126 -3.15 5.32 16.80
N LEU A 127 -3.99 6.00 16.01
CA LEU A 127 -3.66 7.28 15.40
C LEU A 127 -4.55 8.38 16.00
N GLU A 128 -3.95 9.23 16.86
CA GLU A 128 -4.63 10.38 17.44
C GLU A 128 -4.41 11.62 16.55
N GLY A 129 -5.48 12.14 15.93
CA GLY A 129 -5.43 13.26 15.01
C GLY A 129 -5.92 12.92 13.60
N GLU A 130 -5.67 13.81 12.67
CA GLU A 130 -6.15 13.73 11.29
C GLU A 130 -5.09 13.08 10.39
N TYR A 131 -5.36 11.88 9.90
CA TYR A 131 -4.43 11.12 9.06
C TYR A 131 -5.08 10.61 7.79
N VAL A 132 -4.35 10.69 6.69
CA VAL A 132 -4.70 10.00 5.44
C VAL A 132 -3.55 9.15 4.93
N ARG A 133 -3.89 8.05 4.25
CA ARG A 133 -2.93 7.14 3.64
C ARG A 133 -3.31 6.89 2.18
N PHE A 134 -2.34 6.88 1.30
CA PHE A 134 -2.54 6.65 -0.13
C PHE A 134 -1.43 5.79 -0.73
N CYS A 135 -1.74 5.15 -1.85
CA CYS A 135 -0.80 4.28 -2.55
C CYS A 135 0.16 5.10 -3.42
N VAL A 136 1.35 4.54 -3.62
CA VAL A 136 2.25 4.93 -4.71
C VAL A 136 1.76 4.24 -5.98
N MET A 137 1.51 5.02 -7.03
CA MET A 137 1.01 4.59 -8.33
C MET A 137 1.93 5.04 -9.45
N GLY A 138 1.41 5.22 -10.66
CA GLY A 138 2.12 5.82 -11.76
C GLY A 138 2.41 7.31 -11.54
N ARG A 139 3.31 7.86 -12.36
CA ARG A 139 3.79 9.24 -12.20
C ARG A 139 2.68 10.28 -12.30
N ASP A 140 1.78 10.11 -13.27
CA ASP A 140 0.72 11.09 -13.53
C ASP A 140 -0.36 11.05 -12.45
N GLU A 141 -0.75 9.85 -12.00
CA GLU A 141 -1.68 9.67 -10.89
C GLU A 141 -1.11 10.25 -9.59
N ASN A 142 0.16 10.00 -9.32
CA ASN A 142 0.84 10.54 -8.14
C ASN A 142 0.93 12.07 -8.19
N ALA A 143 1.21 12.66 -9.35
CA ALA A 143 1.24 14.10 -9.53
C ALA A 143 -0.14 14.72 -9.27
N ARG A 144 -1.21 14.16 -9.84
CA ARG A 144 -2.59 14.58 -9.61
C ARG A 144 -2.97 14.50 -8.14
N LEU A 145 -2.58 13.42 -7.45
CA LEU A 145 -2.85 13.25 -6.03
C LEU A 145 -2.17 14.33 -5.19
N ILE A 146 -0.89 14.61 -5.44
CA ILE A 146 -0.14 15.66 -4.74
C ILE A 146 -0.79 17.03 -4.95
N GLU A 147 -1.19 17.37 -6.16
CA GLU A 147 -1.88 18.63 -6.46
C GLU A 147 -3.26 18.70 -5.79
N GLY A 148 -4.01 17.60 -5.76
CA GLY A 148 -5.27 17.52 -5.02
C GLY A 148 -5.09 17.78 -3.51
N ILE A 149 -4.07 17.18 -2.90
CA ILE A 149 -3.72 17.40 -1.49
C ILE A 149 -3.29 18.86 -1.25
N LYS A 150 -2.44 19.43 -2.12
CA LYS A 150 -2.03 20.84 -2.05
C LYS A 150 -3.22 21.80 -2.14
N GLY A 151 -4.20 21.50 -2.99
CA GLY A 151 -5.38 22.33 -3.15
C GLY A 151 -6.25 22.46 -1.89
N VAL A 152 -6.18 21.47 -0.99
CA VAL A 152 -6.89 21.49 0.30
C VAL A 152 -6.03 22.08 1.41
N LEU A 153 -4.74 21.80 1.42
CA LEU A 153 -3.83 22.06 2.53
C LEU A 153 -2.93 23.29 2.33
N GLY A 154 -2.79 23.73 1.10
CA GLY A 154 -1.99 24.91 0.72
C GLY A 154 -2.64 26.25 1.05
#